data_d97f1dfae213191d84dceb7f92a92a1a
#
_entry.id   d97f1dfae213191d84dceb7f92a92a1a
#
_cell.length_a   1.000
_cell.length_b   1.000
_cell.length_c   1.000
_cell.angle_alpha   90.00
_cell.angle_beta   90.00
_cell.angle_gamma   90.00
#
_symmetry.space_group_name_H-M   'P 1'
#
loop_
_entity.id
_entity.type
_entity.pdbx_description
1 polymer ?
#
loop_
_entity_poly.entity_id
_entity_poly.type
_entity_poly.pdbx_seq_one_letter_code
_entity_poly.pdbx_strand_id
1 'polypeptide(L)'
;PPPPPPTSGVARVDALRELLQYEEALAALQELDRDDLPVAWRLARAHLDLSEEAPKESAERERYIRDGLAIVDEAARAKWADSGEIFKWHGCLLGALSDFVGTKEKVTNALIVRESLERAAPLLPDDATVQTALGQWCTKVASMNVLQRNAAKLLFGPLEATHEEALAYYTRANELRTEK
;
A
#
# COMPACT_ATOMS: atom_id res chain seq x y z
N PRO A 1 9.48 -33.97 6.03
CA PRO A 1 10.08 -32.67 6.22
C PRO A 1 9.53 -31.69 5.18
N PRO A 2 9.30 -30.41 5.51
CA PRO A 2 8.89 -29.43 4.54
C PRO A 2 9.95 -29.32 3.42
N PRO A 3 9.56 -29.01 2.17
CA PRO A 3 10.52 -28.83 1.10
C PRO A 3 11.49 -27.70 1.46
N PRO A 4 12.76 -27.76 1.00
CA PRO A 4 13.70 -26.67 1.24
C PRO A 4 13.16 -25.39 0.61
N PRO A 5 13.41 -24.22 1.24
CA PRO A 5 12.96 -22.95 0.71
C PRO A 5 13.53 -22.72 -0.72
N PRO A 6 12.80 -22.05 -1.60
CA PRO A 6 13.26 -21.74 -2.94
C PRO A 6 14.56 -20.91 -2.89
N THR A 7 15.51 -21.26 -3.74
CA THR A 7 16.88 -20.69 -3.70
C THR A 7 17.07 -19.47 -4.60
N SER A 8 16.08 -19.14 -5.45
CA SER A 8 16.20 -18.05 -6.44
C SER A 8 14.85 -17.44 -6.84
N GLY A 9 14.89 -16.28 -7.48
CA GLY A 9 13.74 -15.59 -8.05
C GLY A 9 12.75 -15.06 -7.00
N VAL A 10 11.55 -14.67 -7.45
CA VAL A 10 10.51 -14.07 -6.61
C VAL A 10 9.99 -15.02 -5.52
N ALA A 11 10.06 -16.33 -5.75
CA ALA A 11 9.67 -17.33 -4.75
C ALA A 11 10.60 -17.30 -3.52
N ARG A 12 11.91 -17.08 -3.72
CA ARG A 12 12.84 -16.84 -2.61
C ARG A 12 12.49 -15.58 -1.83
N VAL A 13 12.13 -14.53 -2.54
CA VAL A 13 11.73 -13.25 -1.92
C VAL A 13 10.49 -13.43 -1.04
N ASP A 14 9.48 -14.13 -1.54
CA ASP A 14 8.26 -14.38 -0.76
C ASP A 14 8.55 -15.23 0.47
N ALA A 15 9.41 -16.25 0.37
CA ALA A 15 9.85 -17.05 1.51
C ALA A 15 10.64 -16.23 2.56
N LEU A 16 11.55 -15.34 2.14
CA LEU A 16 12.26 -14.44 3.04
C LEU A 16 11.30 -13.50 3.77
N ARG A 17 10.31 -12.96 3.07
CA ARG A 17 9.28 -12.12 3.66
C ARG A 17 8.44 -12.86 4.70
N GLU A 18 8.04 -14.10 4.45
CA GLU A 18 7.32 -14.93 5.42
C GLU A 18 8.12 -15.17 6.71
N LEU A 19 9.45 -15.19 6.60
CA LEU A 19 10.36 -15.25 7.74
C LEU A 19 10.66 -13.87 8.36
N LEU A 20 10.00 -12.82 7.93
CA LEU A 20 10.21 -11.42 8.36
C LEU A 20 11.64 -10.90 8.09
N GLN A 21 12.33 -11.50 7.12
CA GLN A 21 13.67 -11.09 6.67
C GLN A 21 13.56 -10.05 5.55
N TYR A 22 13.09 -8.86 5.89
CA TYR A 22 12.71 -7.85 4.89
C TYR A 22 13.91 -7.23 4.18
N GLU A 23 15.05 -7.05 4.86
CA GLU A 23 16.27 -6.53 4.26
C GLU A 23 16.85 -7.51 3.23
N GLU A 24 16.88 -8.80 3.58
CA GLU A 24 17.33 -9.86 2.68
C GLU A 24 16.38 -10.04 1.50
N ALA A 25 15.07 -9.87 1.73
CA ALA A 25 14.07 -9.90 0.67
C ALA A 25 14.26 -8.75 -0.31
N LEU A 26 14.52 -7.52 0.19
CA LEU A 26 14.84 -6.37 -0.65
C LEU A 26 16.14 -6.58 -1.43
N ALA A 27 17.20 -7.05 -0.79
CA ALA A 27 18.47 -7.35 -1.44
C ALA A 27 18.30 -8.39 -2.57
N ALA A 28 17.54 -9.46 -2.32
CA ALA A 28 17.25 -10.47 -3.34
C ALA A 28 16.44 -9.92 -4.53
N LEU A 29 15.53 -8.97 -4.29
CA LEU A 29 14.78 -8.29 -5.36
C LEU A 29 15.65 -7.38 -6.22
N GLN A 30 16.64 -6.73 -5.62
CA GLN A 30 17.56 -5.83 -6.34
C GLN A 30 18.46 -6.56 -7.34
N GLU A 31 18.62 -7.89 -7.19
CA GLU A 31 19.34 -8.75 -8.14
C GLU A 31 18.47 -9.15 -9.35
N LEU A 32 17.17 -8.89 -9.31
CA LEU A 32 16.22 -9.25 -10.36
C LEU A 32 15.90 -8.08 -11.29
N ASP A 33 15.30 -8.39 -12.44
CA ASP A 33 14.90 -7.36 -13.39
C ASP A 33 13.70 -6.57 -12.82
N ARG A 34 13.95 -5.31 -12.50
CA ARG A 34 12.94 -4.39 -11.97
C ARG A 34 11.85 -4.00 -12.98
N ASP A 35 12.09 -4.23 -14.27
CA ASP A 35 11.12 -4.01 -15.34
C ASP A 35 10.14 -5.20 -15.51
N ASP A 36 10.33 -6.27 -14.75
CA ASP A 36 9.39 -7.37 -14.63
C ASP A 36 8.31 -7.05 -13.59
N LEU A 37 7.04 -7.13 -13.97
CA LEU A 37 5.91 -6.81 -13.09
C LEU A 37 5.93 -7.58 -11.75
N PRO A 38 6.16 -8.91 -11.71
CA PRO A 38 6.32 -9.67 -10.46
C PRO A 38 7.38 -9.12 -9.52
N VAL A 39 8.45 -8.52 -10.05
CA VAL A 39 9.53 -7.91 -9.27
C VAL A 39 9.16 -6.50 -8.83
N ALA A 40 8.63 -5.68 -9.75
CA ALA A 40 8.32 -4.28 -9.49
C ALA A 40 7.37 -4.09 -8.29
N TRP A 41 6.23 -4.78 -8.25
CA TRP A 41 5.31 -4.62 -7.15
C TRP A 41 5.83 -5.21 -5.83
N ARG A 42 6.70 -6.26 -5.89
CA ARG A 42 7.35 -6.80 -4.69
C ARG A 42 8.40 -5.85 -4.13
N LEU A 43 9.12 -5.12 -4.99
CA LEU A 43 10.02 -4.04 -4.56
C LEU A 43 9.25 -2.96 -3.81
N ALA A 44 8.11 -2.50 -4.35
CA ALA A 44 7.27 -1.52 -3.66
C ALA A 44 6.76 -2.03 -2.31
N ARG A 45 6.32 -3.30 -2.25
CA ARG A 45 5.93 -3.97 -1.00
C ARG A 45 7.07 -4.04 0.01
N ALA A 46 8.27 -4.47 -0.42
CA ALA A 46 9.42 -4.61 0.47
C ALA A 46 9.82 -3.27 1.11
N HIS A 47 9.73 -2.18 0.37
CA HIS A 47 9.93 -0.85 0.92
C HIS A 47 8.86 -0.47 1.95
N LEU A 48 7.60 -0.85 1.75
CA LEU A 48 6.56 -0.63 2.76
C LEU A 48 6.82 -1.48 4.01
N ASP A 49 7.13 -2.77 3.85
CA ASP A 49 7.46 -3.68 4.95
C ASP A 49 8.61 -3.09 5.81
N LEU A 50 9.71 -2.64 5.19
CA LEU A 50 10.83 -2.00 5.88
C LEU A 50 10.45 -0.66 6.54
N SER A 51 9.54 0.09 5.93
CA SER A 51 9.04 1.32 6.56
C SER A 51 8.26 1.04 7.84
N GLU A 52 7.58 -0.10 7.94
CA GLU A 52 6.83 -0.50 9.13
C GLU A 52 7.75 -0.91 10.28
N GLU A 53 8.92 -1.48 9.98
CA GLU A 53 9.96 -1.82 10.98
C GLU A 53 10.71 -0.58 11.47
N ALA A 54 10.84 0.46 10.64
CA ALA A 54 11.54 1.68 11.02
C ALA A 54 10.77 2.48 12.10
N PRO A 55 11.47 3.22 12.98
CA PRO A 55 10.82 4.02 14.01
C PRO A 55 9.79 4.99 13.42
N LYS A 56 8.63 5.12 14.10
CA LYS A 56 7.59 6.07 13.70
C LYS A 56 8.18 7.48 13.59
N GLU A 57 7.71 8.23 12.59
CA GLU A 57 8.14 9.61 12.33
C GLU A 57 9.64 9.77 12.01
N SER A 58 10.39 8.68 11.77
CA SER A 58 11.80 8.75 11.39
C SER A 58 11.97 9.12 9.91
N ALA A 59 13.09 9.81 9.61
CA ALA A 59 13.48 10.08 8.22
C ALA A 59 13.76 8.79 7.44
N GLU A 60 14.15 7.72 8.12
CA GLU A 60 14.35 6.41 7.52
C GLU A 60 13.03 5.81 7.04
N ARG A 61 11.98 5.86 7.87
CA ARG A 61 10.63 5.43 7.48
C ARG A 61 10.11 6.20 6.29
N GLU A 62 10.25 7.54 6.31
CA GLU A 62 9.86 8.39 5.19
C GLU A 62 10.61 8.03 3.91
N ARG A 63 11.92 7.79 4.00
CA ARG A 63 12.75 7.40 2.87
C ARG A 63 12.26 6.10 2.23
N TYR A 64 12.03 5.04 3.01
CA TYR A 64 11.49 3.78 2.49
C TYR A 64 10.16 3.98 1.77
N ILE A 65 9.24 4.76 2.34
CA ILE A 65 7.95 5.04 1.71
C ILE A 65 8.15 5.75 0.36
N ARG A 66 9.02 6.75 0.29
CA ARG A 66 9.29 7.48 -0.96
C ARG A 66 10.01 6.63 -2.00
N ASP A 67 10.94 5.79 -1.59
CA ASP A 67 11.62 4.83 -2.48
C ASP A 67 10.62 3.84 -3.07
N GLY A 68 9.70 3.31 -2.26
CA GLY A 68 8.62 2.45 -2.73
C GLY A 68 7.66 3.16 -3.71
N LEU A 69 7.29 4.42 -3.44
CA LEU A 69 6.45 5.23 -4.34
C LEU A 69 7.11 5.49 -5.69
N ALA A 70 8.43 5.68 -5.72
CA ALA A 70 9.18 5.87 -6.96
C ALA A 70 9.13 4.64 -7.90
N ILE A 71 8.89 3.44 -7.34
CA ILE A 71 8.75 2.20 -8.13
C ILE A 71 7.37 2.11 -8.77
N VAL A 72 6.33 2.59 -8.09
CA VAL A 72 4.92 2.55 -8.56
C VAL A 72 4.44 3.94 -8.98
N ASP A 73 5.31 4.70 -9.61
CA ASP A 73 5.05 6.05 -10.11
C ASP A 73 4.01 6.09 -11.26
N GLU A 74 3.81 7.26 -11.84
CA GLU A 74 2.86 7.43 -12.94
C GLU A 74 3.23 6.58 -14.16
N ALA A 75 4.53 6.48 -14.50
CA ALA A 75 5.01 5.68 -15.62
C ALA A 75 4.77 4.19 -15.40
N ALA A 76 5.04 3.67 -14.19
CA ALA A 76 4.75 2.28 -13.82
C ALA A 76 3.25 1.98 -13.86
N ARG A 77 2.40 2.90 -13.35
CA ARG A 77 0.95 2.73 -13.40
C ARG A 77 0.38 2.79 -14.83
N ALA A 78 0.99 3.57 -15.72
CA ALA A 78 0.64 3.58 -17.14
C ALA A 78 1.10 2.29 -17.85
N LYS A 79 2.34 1.83 -17.57
CA LYS A 79 2.91 0.61 -18.13
C LYS A 79 2.09 -0.64 -17.76
N TRP A 80 1.63 -0.72 -16.51
CA TRP A 80 0.91 -1.87 -15.94
C TRP A 80 -0.52 -1.51 -15.50
N ALA A 81 -1.26 -0.86 -16.41
CA ALA A 81 -2.58 -0.31 -16.13
C ALA A 81 -3.63 -1.34 -15.66
N ASP A 82 -3.44 -2.62 -15.98
CA ASP A 82 -4.31 -3.72 -15.59
C ASP A 82 -3.78 -4.52 -14.39
N SER A 83 -2.74 -4.03 -13.73
CA SER A 83 -2.17 -4.70 -12.55
C SER A 83 -2.76 -4.15 -11.25
N GLY A 84 -3.62 -4.92 -10.61
CA GLY A 84 -4.13 -4.61 -9.27
C GLY A 84 -3.03 -4.45 -8.23
N GLU A 85 -1.93 -5.20 -8.35
CA GLU A 85 -0.78 -5.11 -7.43
C GLU A 85 -0.13 -3.73 -7.45
N ILE A 86 0.11 -3.15 -8.62
CA ILE A 86 0.71 -1.82 -8.75
C ILE A 86 -0.16 -0.75 -8.08
N PHE A 87 -1.46 -0.78 -8.33
CA PHE A 87 -2.39 0.17 -7.71
C PHE A 87 -2.56 -0.05 -6.20
N LYS A 88 -2.59 -1.31 -5.75
CA LYS A 88 -2.62 -1.64 -4.33
C LYS A 88 -1.43 -1.02 -3.59
N TRP A 89 -0.21 -1.30 -4.03
CA TRP A 89 0.99 -0.82 -3.35
C TRP A 89 1.18 0.68 -3.47
N HIS A 90 0.77 1.29 -4.60
CA HIS A 90 0.70 2.75 -4.71
C HIS A 90 -0.24 3.36 -3.65
N GLY A 91 -1.45 2.83 -3.50
CA GLY A 91 -2.41 3.30 -2.49
C GLY A 91 -1.90 3.12 -1.07
N CYS A 92 -1.31 1.96 -0.74
CA CYS A 92 -0.76 1.67 0.59
C CYS A 92 0.40 2.61 0.94
N LEU A 93 1.39 2.76 0.05
CA LEU A 93 2.55 3.64 0.26
C LEU A 93 2.16 5.11 0.35
N LEU A 94 1.27 5.58 -0.52
CA LEU A 94 0.79 6.96 -0.47
C LEU A 94 -0.03 7.24 0.80
N GLY A 95 -0.77 6.24 1.27
CA GLY A 95 -1.47 6.29 2.56
C GLY A 95 -0.51 6.38 3.74
N ALA A 96 0.61 5.65 3.71
CA ALA A 96 1.67 5.71 4.71
C ALA A 96 2.42 7.06 4.69
N LEU A 97 2.62 7.66 3.51
CA LEU A 97 3.25 8.98 3.38
C LEU A 97 2.46 10.08 4.08
N SER A 98 1.17 9.88 4.33
CA SER A 98 0.32 10.89 4.97
C SER A 98 0.82 11.34 6.35
N ASP A 99 1.64 10.55 7.03
CA ASP A 99 2.19 10.90 8.35
C ASP A 99 3.34 11.91 8.27
N PHE A 100 3.94 12.08 7.07
CA PHE A 100 5.13 12.90 6.82
C PHE A 100 4.85 14.20 6.03
N VAL A 101 3.61 14.44 5.64
CA VAL A 101 3.25 15.58 4.79
C VAL A 101 2.28 16.53 5.46
N GLY A 102 2.22 17.78 4.97
CA GLY A 102 1.32 18.82 5.49
C GLY A 102 -0.16 18.57 5.13
N THR A 103 -1.06 19.28 5.80
CA THR A 103 -2.51 19.07 5.71
C THR A 103 -3.04 19.12 4.28
N LYS A 104 -2.58 20.07 3.44
CA LYS A 104 -3.01 20.19 2.06
C LYS A 104 -2.66 18.93 1.25
N GLU A 105 -1.44 18.47 1.39
CA GLU A 105 -0.95 17.28 0.69
C GLU A 105 -1.64 16.00 1.21
N LYS A 106 -1.88 15.90 2.53
CA LYS A 106 -2.69 14.80 3.11
C LYS A 106 -4.04 14.65 2.42
N VAL A 107 -4.74 15.76 2.20
CA VAL A 107 -6.07 15.72 1.56
C VAL A 107 -5.96 15.34 0.09
N THR A 108 -4.97 15.90 -0.64
CA THR A 108 -4.73 15.52 -2.04
C THR A 108 -4.41 14.02 -2.13
N ASN A 109 -3.50 13.54 -1.28
CA ASN A 109 -3.10 12.13 -1.27
C ASN A 109 -4.26 11.20 -0.91
N ALA A 110 -5.15 11.62 0.01
CA ALA A 110 -6.32 10.81 0.37
C ALA A 110 -7.22 10.49 -0.83
N LEU A 111 -7.42 11.43 -1.76
CA LEU A 111 -8.17 11.18 -2.99
C LEU A 111 -7.47 10.20 -3.91
N ILE A 112 -6.15 10.37 -4.10
CA ILE A 112 -5.34 9.51 -4.95
C ILE A 112 -5.25 8.08 -4.36
N VAL A 113 -5.16 7.96 -3.04
CA VAL A 113 -5.21 6.68 -2.32
C VAL A 113 -6.52 5.96 -2.62
N ARG A 114 -7.65 6.66 -2.48
CA ARG A 114 -8.96 6.09 -2.78
C ARG A 114 -9.04 5.59 -4.22
N GLU A 115 -8.69 6.45 -5.19
CA GLU A 115 -8.70 6.09 -6.61
C GLU A 115 -7.85 4.84 -6.88
N SER A 116 -6.64 4.77 -6.33
CA SER A 116 -5.74 3.63 -6.51
C SER A 116 -6.32 2.34 -5.92
N LEU A 117 -6.88 2.40 -4.71
CA LEU A 117 -7.45 1.23 -4.05
C LEU A 117 -8.76 0.77 -4.71
N GLU A 118 -9.62 1.70 -5.14
CA GLU A 118 -10.84 1.39 -5.90
C GLU A 118 -10.52 0.77 -7.27
N ARG A 119 -9.39 1.14 -7.87
CA ARG A 119 -8.91 0.52 -9.09
C ARG A 119 -8.29 -0.86 -8.85
N ALA A 120 -7.62 -1.06 -7.71
CA ALA A 120 -7.08 -2.37 -7.33
C ALA A 120 -8.18 -3.39 -6.96
N ALA A 121 -9.24 -2.96 -6.30
CA ALA A 121 -10.26 -3.85 -5.73
C ALA A 121 -10.91 -4.82 -6.75
N PRO A 122 -11.38 -4.40 -7.93
CA PRO A 122 -11.96 -5.33 -8.91
C PRO A 122 -10.91 -6.26 -9.57
N LEU A 123 -9.63 -5.86 -9.56
CA LEU A 123 -8.53 -6.66 -10.11
C LEU A 123 -8.00 -7.67 -9.07
N LEU A 124 -8.25 -7.45 -7.79
CA LEU A 124 -7.82 -8.27 -6.66
C LEU A 124 -8.99 -8.51 -5.69
N PRO A 125 -10.08 -9.17 -6.12
CA PRO A 125 -11.32 -9.25 -5.34
C PRO A 125 -11.16 -10.00 -4.01
N ASP A 126 -10.20 -10.90 -3.90
CA ASP A 126 -9.95 -11.73 -2.72
C ASP A 126 -8.67 -11.31 -1.97
N ASP A 127 -8.22 -10.07 -2.17
CA ASP A 127 -7.04 -9.53 -1.50
C ASP A 127 -7.42 -8.81 -0.19
N ALA A 128 -7.09 -9.44 0.94
CA ALA A 128 -7.36 -8.88 2.26
C ALA A 128 -6.61 -7.55 2.53
N THR A 129 -5.47 -7.32 1.85
CA THR A 129 -4.70 -6.07 1.99
C THR A 129 -5.44 -4.89 1.38
N VAL A 130 -6.04 -5.06 0.20
CA VAL A 130 -6.87 -4.03 -0.45
C VAL A 130 -8.04 -3.65 0.45
N GLN A 131 -8.75 -4.64 1.00
CA GLN A 131 -9.88 -4.39 1.92
C GLN A 131 -9.42 -3.68 3.20
N THR A 132 -8.29 -4.11 3.78
CA THR A 132 -7.72 -3.44 4.95
C THR A 132 -7.35 -1.99 4.65
N ALA A 133 -6.72 -1.72 3.51
CA ALA A 133 -6.31 -0.37 3.11
C ALA A 133 -7.51 0.56 2.88
N LEU A 134 -8.59 0.06 2.27
CA LEU A 134 -9.85 0.80 2.12
C LEU A 134 -10.49 1.11 3.49
N GLY A 135 -10.50 0.14 4.41
CA GLY A 135 -10.97 0.35 5.78
C GLY A 135 -10.15 1.41 6.53
N GLN A 136 -8.84 1.38 6.40
CA GLN A 136 -7.95 2.41 6.97
C GLN A 136 -8.21 3.78 6.38
N TRP A 137 -8.42 3.86 5.06
CA TRP A 137 -8.78 5.10 4.38
C TRP A 137 -10.10 5.66 4.92
N CYS A 138 -11.15 4.86 4.99
CA CYS A 138 -12.44 5.25 5.56
C CYS A 138 -12.30 5.75 7.00
N THR A 139 -11.54 5.04 7.84
CA THR A 139 -11.27 5.44 9.23
C THR A 139 -10.59 6.81 9.30
N LYS A 140 -9.55 7.04 8.51
CA LYS A 140 -8.83 8.32 8.47
C LYS A 140 -9.75 9.46 8.04
N VAL A 141 -10.57 9.28 7.00
CA VAL A 141 -11.51 10.29 6.50
C VAL A 141 -12.63 10.56 7.49
N ALA A 142 -13.26 9.52 8.06
CA ALA A 142 -14.32 9.67 9.06
C ALA A 142 -13.84 10.41 10.31
N SER A 143 -12.56 10.25 10.67
CA SER A 143 -11.92 10.89 11.82
C SER A 143 -11.41 12.32 11.56
N MET A 144 -11.57 12.86 10.36
CA MET A 144 -11.17 14.24 10.04
C MET A 144 -11.95 15.25 10.91
N ASN A 145 -11.22 16.22 11.46
CA ASN A 145 -11.86 17.34 12.17
C ASN A 145 -12.56 18.29 11.18
N VAL A 146 -13.38 19.19 11.73
CA VAL A 146 -14.20 20.15 10.94
C VAL A 146 -13.34 21.01 10.00
N LEU A 147 -12.15 21.43 10.47
CA LEU A 147 -11.25 22.27 9.67
C LEU A 147 -10.69 21.52 8.48
N GLN A 148 -10.22 20.29 8.69
CA GLN A 148 -9.70 19.41 7.65
C GLN A 148 -10.80 19.07 6.62
N ARG A 149 -12.01 18.78 7.10
CA ARG A 149 -13.18 18.48 6.25
C ARG A 149 -13.60 19.68 5.39
N ASN A 150 -13.61 20.88 5.97
CA ASN A 150 -13.91 22.09 5.23
C ASN A 150 -12.83 22.42 4.19
N ALA A 151 -11.57 22.25 4.53
CA ALA A 151 -10.46 22.41 3.59
C ALA A 151 -10.54 21.40 2.43
N ALA A 152 -10.85 20.15 2.72
CA ALA A 152 -11.06 19.12 1.71
C ALA A 152 -12.21 19.49 0.77
N LYS A 153 -13.35 19.88 1.32
CA LYS A 153 -14.55 20.27 0.57
C LYS A 153 -14.30 21.47 -0.35
N LEU A 154 -13.54 22.45 0.13
CA LEU A 154 -13.23 23.67 -0.64
C LEU A 154 -12.29 23.39 -1.81
N LEU A 155 -11.32 22.51 -1.65
CA LEU A 155 -10.26 22.27 -2.62
C LEU A 155 -10.59 21.15 -3.62
N PHE A 156 -11.36 20.15 -3.19
CA PHE A 156 -11.52 18.91 -3.93
C PHE A 156 -12.95 18.36 -3.98
N GLY A 157 -13.90 19.04 -3.34
CA GLY A 157 -15.26 18.51 -3.16
C GLY A 157 -15.39 17.66 -1.88
N PRO A 158 -16.59 17.12 -1.61
CA PRO A 158 -16.84 16.36 -0.39
C PRO A 158 -16.01 15.08 -0.37
N LEU A 159 -15.18 14.96 0.67
CA LEU A 159 -14.48 13.71 1.01
C LEU A 159 -15.29 13.04 2.12
N GLU A 160 -16.05 12.01 1.77
CA GLU A 160 -16.99 11.37 2.67
C GLU A 160 -16.62 9.90 2.87
N ALA A 161 -16.62 9.48 4.13
CA ALA A 161 -16.54 8.10 4.56
C ALA A 161 -17.09 7.98 5.97
N THR A 162 -17.55 6.79 6.33
CA THR A 162 -18.12 6.48 7.63
C THR A 162 -17.32 5.38 8.35
N HIS A 163 -17.50 5.29 9.67
CA HIS A 163 -16.91 4.20 10.45
C HIS A 163 -17.60 2.86 10.15
N GLU A 164 -18.87 2.89 9.73
CA GLU A 164 -19.61 1.72 9.29
C GLU A 164 -19.02 1.14 8.00
N GLU A 165 -18.69 1.99 7.03
CA GLU A 165 -17.99 1.57 5.81
C GLU A 165 -16.59 0.98 6.15
N ALA A 166 -15.86 1.63 7.05
CA ALA A 166 -14.58 1.10 7.52
C ALA A 166 -14.74 -0.30 8.14
N LEU A 167 -15.75 -0.49 8.98
CA LEU A 167 -16.04 -1.79 9.61
C LEU A 167 -16.38 -2.85 8.57
N ALA A 168 -17.16 -2.52 7.54
CA ALA A 168 -17.50 -3.46 6.47
C ALA A 168 -16.24 -3.94 5.72
N TYR A 169 -15.32 -3.03 5.40
CA TYR A 169 -14.05 -3.38 4.78
C TYR A 169 -13.18 -4.27 5.67
N TYR A 170 -13.04 -3.94 6.96
CA TYR A 170 -12.29 -4.77 7.90
C TYR A 170 -12.89 -6.16 8.10
N THR A 171 -14.22 -6.24 8.16
CA THR A 171 -14.93 -7.53 8.25
C THR A 171 -14.61 -8.40 7.04
N ARG A 172 -14.72 -7.83 5.83
CA ARG A 172 -14.37 -8.56 4.60
C ARG A 172 -12.89 -8.97 4.56
N ALA A 173 -11.98 -8.08 4.99
CA ALA A 173 -10.56 -8.43 5.10
C ALA A 173 -10.31 -9.60 6.05
N ASN A 174 -11.03 -9.66 7.17
CA ASN A 174 -10.92 -10.76 8.13
C ASN A 174 -11.46 -12.08 7.57
N GLU A 175 -12.60 -12.07 6.90
CA GLU A 175 -13.15 -13.24 6.19
C GLU A 175 -12.13 -13.82 5.21
N LEU A 176 -11.57 -12.98 4.33
CA LEU A 176 -10.57 -13.39 3.35
C LEU A 176 -9.27 -13.97 3.93
N ARG A 177 -8.95 -13.64 5.19
CA ARG A 177 -7.79 -14.24 5.91
C ARG A 177 -8.13 -15.58 6.53
N THR A 178 -9.37 -15.79 6.92
CA THR A 178 -9.83 -17.03 7.58
C THR A 178 -10.23 -18.13 6.60
N GLU A 179 -10.51 -17.78 5.33
CA GLU A 179 -10.85 -18.71 4.27
C GLU A 179 -9.62 -19.36 3.59
N LYS A 180 -8.39 -18.93 3.95
CA LYS A 180 -7.10 -19.47 3.45
C LYS A 180 -6.49 -20.44 4.44
#